data_2d3811d14752c00f6c0122286cc028e6
#
_entry.id   2d3811d14752c00f6c0122286cc028e6
#
_cell.length_a   1.000
_cell.length_b   1.000
_cell.length_c   1.000
_cell.angle_alpha   90.00
_cell.angle_beta   90.00
_cell.angle_gamma   90.00
#
_symmetry.space_group_name_H-M   'P 1'
#
loop_
_entity.id
_entity.type
_entity.pdbx_description
1 polymer ?
#
loop_
_entity_poly.entity_id
_entity_poly.type
_entity_poly.pdbx_seq_one_letter_code
_entity_poly.pdbx_strand_id
1 'polypeptide(L)'
;MNFQERLNGQPINDGALKGEWQYLLDEELNGGFGGINGGVLAAICVNVARAVSSDRRPIGLDARFIRGFRPGVARVVPTILNEGRTLTTVSIDILNEEGILTTRGTVSLVNPDSLGEVDTDGIAPAEGDLKAFEDGRIWREPPKQSIPLIKTFSPRFLGKNSGGTATAVDTIWNDTNALEEASCIAADISVGPPVAAALGGKPLAIPNPDISLRFTGASGTPSWLVSTCRLESFNAGLATTRLEVRDGATLVAVGVSTTTCLKR
;
A
#
# COMPACT_ATOMS: atom_id res chain seq x y z
N MET A 1 6.92 -11.03 14.08
CA MET A 1 6.59 -9.60 14.36
C MET A 1 5.54 -9.21 13.34
N ASN A 2 4.35 -8.86 13.79
CA ASN A 2 3.29 -8.43 12.87
C ASN A 2 3.46 -6.94 12.47
N PHE A 3 2.66 -6.49 11.50
CA PHE A 3 2.73 -5.12 10.99
C PHE A 3 2.60 -4.06 12.11
N GLN A 4 1.65 -4.25 13.01
CA GLN A 4 1.42 -3.33 14.13
C GLN A 4 2.60 -3.31 15.11
N GLU A 5 3.16 -4.47 15.44
CA GLU A 5 4.35 -4.57 16.30
C GLU A 5 5.58 -3.94 15.65
N ARG A 6 5.77 -4.15 14.32
CA ARG A 6 6.89 -3.57 13.56
C ARG A 6 6.88 -2.04 13.61
N LEU A 7 5.71 -1.42 13.58
CA LEU A 7 5.51 0.02 13.62
C LEU A 7 5.21 0.56 15.02
N ASN A 8 5.31 -0.29 16.05
CA ASN A 8 4.93 0.05 17.41
C ASN A 8 3.53 0.69 17.49
N GLY A 9 2.58 0.14 16.73
CA GLY A 9 1.20 0.61 16.68
C GLY A 9 0.41 0.23 17.92
N GLN A 10 -0.21 1.19 18.58
CA GLN A 10 -1.00 0.95 19.78
C GLN A 10 -2.19 1.90 19.90
N PRO A 11 -3.34 1.40 20.39
CA PRO A 11 -4.48 2.26 20.66
C PRO A 11 -4.20 3.17 21.86
N ILE A 12 -4.71 4.40 21.79
CA ILE A 12 -4.71 5.34 22.91
C ILE A 12 -5.98 5.09 23.72
N ASN A 13 -5.83 4.67 24.97
CA ASN A 13 -6.94 4.21 25.80
C ASN A 13 -7.46 5.24 26.78
N ASP A 14 -6.75 6.34 26.94
CA ASP A 14 -7.03 7.34 27.96
C ASP A 14 -7.05 8.79 27.43
N GLY A 15 -7.69 9.69 28.18
CA GLY A 15 -7.74 11.12 27.90
C GLY A 15 -8.59 11.49 26.70
N ALA A 16 -8.34 12.69 26.17
CA ALA A 16 -9.08 13.27 25.04
C ALA A 16 -8.85 12.54 23.71
N LEU A 17 -7.81 11.71 23.62
CA LEU A 17 -7.43 10.97 22.40
C LEU A 17 -7.90 9.51 22.43
N LYS A 18 -8.76 9.13 23.37
CA LYS A 18 -9.29 7.78 23.48
C LYS A 18 -9.96 7.33 22.17
N GLY A 19 -9.57 6.14 21.71
CA GLY A 19 -10.04 5.58 20.43
C GLY A 19 -9.18 5.96 19.23
N GLU A 20 -8.18 6.81 19.41
CA GLU A 20 -7.13 7.05 18.42
C GLU A 20 -6.01 6.03 18.55
N TRP A 21 -5.11 6.02 17.56
CA TRP A 21 -3.96 5.14 17.53
C TRP A 21 -2.68 5.95 17.39
N GLN A 22 -1.59 5.37 17.87
CA GLN A 22 -0.25 5.92 17.74
C GLN A 22 0.66 4.91 17.05
N TYR A 23 1.51 5.39 16.13
CA TYR A 23 2.56 4.61 15.47
C TYR A 23 3.87 5.36 15.53
N LEU A 24 4.97 4.65 15.71
CA LEU A 24 6.32 5.21 15.60
C LEU A 24 6.90 4.85 14.22
N LEU A 25 7.03 5.85 13.37
CA LEU A 25 7.51 5.70 12.00
C LEU A 25 8.96 6.20 11.91
N ASP A 26 9.89 5.28 11.73
CA ASP A 26 11.32 5.58 11.66
C ASP A 26 11.81 5.83 10.22
N GLU A 27 13.07 6.25 10.09
CA GLU A 27 13.69 6.56 8.80
C GLU A 27 13.82 5.35 7.87
N GLU A 28 13.80 4.12 8.41
CA GLU A 28 13.87 2.90 7.61
C GLU A 28 12.65 2.71 6.71
N LEU A 29 11.55 3.43 6.99
CA LEU A 29 10.31 3.43 6.22
C LEU A 29 10.27 4.54 5.16
N ASN A 30 11.32 5.35 5.03
CA ASN A 30 11.37 6.43 4.05
C ASN A 30 11.42 5.91 2.61
N GLY A 31 10.55 6.48 1.79
CA GLY A 31 10.55 6.34 0.35
C GLY A 31 11.53 7.32 -0.34
N GLY A 32 11.38 7.44 -1.66
CA GLY A 32 12.31 8.21 -2.51
C GLY A 32 12.33 9.73 -2.34
N PHE A 33 11.47 10.29 -1.49
CA PHE A 33 11.32 11.75 -1.30
C PHE A 33 11.66 12.22 0.11
N GLY A 34 12.31 11.38 0.93
CA GLY A 34 12.76 11.72 2.28
C GLY A 34 11.63 11.76 3.32
N GLY A 35 10.49 11.17 3.02
CA GLY A 35 9.37 10.95 3.93
C GLY A 35 8.93 9.49 3.92
N ILE A 36 8.07 9.15 4.87
CA ILE A 36 7.50 7.81 4.99
C ILE A 36 6.80 7.42 3.68
N ASN A 37 7.03 6.18 3.23
CA ASN A 37 6.44 5.62 2.02
C ASN A 37 4.91 5.62 2.08
N GLY A 38 4.26 5.97 0.97
CA GLY A 38 2.80 6.04 0.88
C GLY A 38 2.12 4.71 1.14
N GLY A 39 2.71 3.60 0.70
CA GLY A 39 2.19 2.26 0.96
C GLY A 39 2.17 1.90 2.45
N VAL A 40 3.14 2.37 3.24
CA VAL A 40 3.14 2.20 4.70
C VAL A 40 1.98 2.98 5.33
N LEU A 41 1.78 4.24 4.92
CA LEU A 41 0.67 5.07 5.42
C LEU A 41 -0.70 4.48 5.01
N ALA A 42 -0.81 3.96 3.79
CA ALA A 42 -1.98 3.25 3.30
C ALA A 42 -2.26 1.96 4.11
N ALA A 43 -1.21 1.20 4.43
CA ALA A 43 -1.30 0.00 5.25
C ALA A 43 -1.77 0.31 6.68
N ILE A 44 -1.30 1.42 7.28
CA ILE A 44 -1.79 1.89 8.59
C ILE A 44 -3.29 2.18 8.53
N CYS A 45 -3.79 2.81 7.46
CA CYS A 45 -5.23 3.04 7.30
C CYS A 45 -6.02 1.73 7.32
N VAL A 46 -5.56 0.69 6.61
CA VAL A 46 -6.22 -0.62 6.58
C VAL A 46 -6.15 -1.29 7.96
N ASN A 47 -4.98 -1.25 8.61
CA ASN A 47 -4.75 -1.87 9.91
C ASN A 47 -5.68 -1.30 11.00
N VAL A 48 -5.77 0.03 11.10
CA VAL A 48 -6.63 0.69 12.07
C VAL A 48 -8.11 0.48 11.75
N ALA A 49 -8.51 0.54 10.48
CA ALA A 49 -9.89 0.27 10.09
C ALA A 49 -10.32 -1.15 10.47
N ARG A 50 -9.45 -2.15 10.26
CA ARG A 50 -9.68 -3.53 10.70
C ARG A 50 -9.77 -3.63 12.23
N ALA A 51 -8.93 -2.92 12.96
CA ALA A 51 -8.91 -2.96 14.43
C ALA A 51 -10.18 -2.37 15.05
N VAL A 52 -10.77 -1.33 14.45
CA VAL A 52 -12.02 -0.71 14.96
C VAL A 52 -13.28 -1.44 14.47
N SER A 53 -13.16 -2.39 13.55
CA SER A 53 -14.26 -3.20 13.00
C SER A 53 -13.78 -4.65 12.84
N SER A 54 -13.41 -5.29 13.94
CA SER A 54 -12.65 -6.55 13.97
C SER A 54 -13.41 -7.79 13.45
N ASP A 55 -14.74 -7.72 13.38
CA ASP A 55 -15.62 -8.73 12.78
C ASP A 55 -15.74 -8.58 11.25
N ARG A 56 -15.03 -7.61 10.67
CA ARG A 56 -15.15 -7.26 9.26
C ARG A 56 -13.83 -7.37 8.54
N ARG A 57 -13.92 -7.58 7.22
CA ARG A 57 -12.80 -7.75 6.34
C ARG A 57 -12.64 -6.54 5.40
N PRO A 58 -11.44 -5.95 5.26
CA PRO A 58 -11.20 -4.90 4.27
C PRO A 58 -11.42 -5.42 2.84
N ILE A 59 -12.17 -4.65 2.04
CA ILE A 59 -12.43 -4.93 0.63
C ILE A 59 -11.95 -3.80 -0.29
N GLY A 60 -11.59 -2.64 0.27
CA GLY A 60 -11.05 -1.53 -0.51
C GLY A 60 -10.50 -0.42 0.33
N LEU A 61 -9.55 0.30 -0.26
CA LEU A 61 -8.91 1.49 0.29
C LEU A 61 -8.82 2.55 -0.79
N ASP A 62 -9.14 3.79 -0.43
CA ASP A 62 -8.84 4.99 -1.20
C ASP A 62 -8.04 5.94 -0.30
N ALA A 63 -6.72 6.09 -0.58
CA ALA A 63 -5.83 6.92 0.22
C ALA A 63 -5.33 8.14 -0.56
N ARG A 64 -5.24 9.28 0.13
CA ARG A 64 -4.70 10.55 -0.37
C ARG A 64 -3.50 10.96 0.49
N PHE A 65 -2.35 11.15 -0.12
CA PHE A 65 -1.13 11.65 0.50
C PHE A 65 -1.10 13.18 0.34
N ILE A 66 -1.68 13.87 1.33
CA ILE A 66 -1.92 15.33 1.29
C ILE A 66 -0.61 16.09 1.48
N ARG A 67 0.26 15.55 2.34
CA ARG A 67 1.60 16.09 2.65
C ARG A 67 2.58 14.96 2.91
N GLY A 68 3.86 15.19 2.65
CA GLY A 68 4.90 14.25 3.05
C GLY A 68 4.92 14.07 4.58
N PHE A 69 4.93 12.82 5.02
CA PHE A 69 5.09 12.48 6.44
C PHE A 69 6.58 12.29 6.74
N ARG A 70 7.14 13.09 7.63
CA ARG A 70 8.53 12.89 8.12
C ARG A 70 8.55 11.85 9.22
N PRO A 71 9.68 11.10 9.40
CA PRO A 71 9.83 10.18 10.52
C PRO A 71 9.47 10.85 11.86
N GLY A 72 8.77 10.10 12.70
CA GLY A 72 8.26 10.58 13.97
C GLY A 72 7.00 9.85 14.42
N VAL A 73 6.29 10.39 15.36
CA VAL A 73 5.04 9.82 15.87
C VAL A 73 3.87 10.20 14.95
N ALA A 74 3.18 9.18 14.45
CA ALA A 74 1.93 9.34 13.74
C ALA A 74 0.74 9.13 14.68
N ARG A 75 -0.14 10.13 14.76
CA ARG A 75 -1.44 10.01 15.43
C ARG A 75 -2.48 9.64 14.36
N VAL A 76 -3.22 8.57 14.59
CA VAL A 76 -4.18 8.03 13.63
C VAL A 76 -5.57 8.08 14.22
N VAL A 77 -6.46 8.78 13.55
CA VAL A 77 -7.83 9.06 14.00
C VAL A 77 -8.83 8.33 13.12
N PRO A 78 -9.41 7.22 13.59
CA PRO A 78 -10.48 6.53 12.88
C PRO A 78 -11.83 7.22 13.12
N THR A 79 -12.64 7.30 12.07
CA THR A 79 -14.04 7.75 12.14
C THR A 79 -14.91 6.80 11.35
N ILE A 80 -15.82 6.09 12.01
CA ILE A 80 -16.80 5.25 11.35
C ILE A 80 -17.81 6.17 10.69
N LEU A 81 -17.82 6.19 9.34
CA LEU A 81 -18.75 7.01 8.55
C LEU A 81 -20.10 6.33 8.40
N ASN A 82 -20.07 5.00 8.30
CA ASN A 82 -21.27 4.18 8.20
C ASN A 82 -20.97 2.78 8.74
N GLU A 83 -21.88 2.23 9.51
CA GLU A 83 -21.86 0.86 9.97
C GLU A 83 -23.20 0.20 9.65
N GLY A 84 -23.22 -0.51 8.52
CA GLY A 84 -24.39 -1.25 8.05
C GLY A 84 -24.29 -2.74 8.34
N ARG A 85 -25.35 -3.47 8.06
CA ARG A 85 -25.38 -4.94 8.24
C ARG A 85 -24.29 -5.64 7.39
N THR A 86 -24.09 -5.21 6.16
CA THR A 86 -23.15 -5.81 5.20
C THR A 86 -21.85 -5.04 5.11
N LEU A 87 -21.90 -3.72 5.05
CA LEU A 87 -20.74 -2.87 4.79
C LEU A 87 -20.53 -1.86 5.92
N THR A 88 -19.25 -1.67 6.27
CA THR A 88 -18.77 -0.56 7.11
C THR A 88 -17.81 0.28 6.30
N THR A 89 -17.87 1.59 6.49
CA THR A 89 -16.92 2.54 5.90
C THR A 89 -16.28 3.34 7.01
N VAL A 90 -14.94 3.34 7.03
CA VAL A 90 -14.15 4.04 8.04
C VAL A 90 -13.25 5.06 7.34
N SER A 91 -13.29 6.31 7.79
CA SER A 91 -12.31 7.33 7.42
C SER A 91 -11.16 7.27 8.42
N ILE A 92 -9.95 7.35 7.94
CA ILE A 92 -8.72 7.32 8.74
C ILE A 92 -7.92 8.57 8.42
N ASP A 93 -7.71 9.43 9.40
CA ASP A 93 -6.82 10.57 9.31
C ASP A 93 -5.48 10.26 10.00
N ILE A 94 -4.37 10.48 9.29
CA ILE A 94 -3.03 10.36 9.85
C ILE A 94 -2.45 11.77 10.00
N LEU A 95 -2.16 12.12 11.24
CA LEU A 95 -1.60 13.41 11.61
C LEU A 95 -0.15 13.23 12.10
N ASN A 96 0.71 14.19 11.80
CA ASN A 96 2.06 14.23 12.37
C ASN A 96 2.05 14.74 13.84
N GLU A 97 3.22 14.82 14.47
CA GLU A 97 3.37 15.27 15.85
C GLU A 97 2.82 16.69 16.10
N GLU A 98 2.79 17.53 15.07
CA GLU A 98 2.25 18.89 15.13
C GLU A 98 0.72 18.92 14.96
N GLY A 99 0.08 17.75 14.80
CA GLY A 99 -1.36 17.65 14.56
C GLY A 99 -1.78 18.00 13.13
N ILE A 100 -0.84 18.07 12.19
CA ILE A 100 -1.12 18.39 10.79
C ILE A 100 -1.53 17.14 10.05
N LEU A 101 -2.67 17.20 9.36
CA LEU A 101 -3.16 16.12 8.50
C LEU A 101 -2.19 15.90 7.32
N THR A 102 -1.64 14.69 7.24
CA THR A 102 -0.70 14.29 6.19
C THR A 102 -1.30 13.30 5.21
N THR A 103 -2.12 12.38 5.72
CA THR A 103 -2.77 11.34 4.91
C THR A 103 -4.21 11.16 5.35
N ARG A 104 -5.10 10.96 4.39
CA ARG A 104 -6.48 10.53 4.63
C ARG A 104 -6.77 9.28 3.83
N GLY A 105 -7.24 8.24 4.49
CA GLY A 105 -7.72 7.01 3.89
C GLY A 105 -9.20 6.81 4.13
N THR A 106 -9.89 6.22 3.17
CA THR A 106 -11.24 5.67 3.36
C THR A 106 -11.18 4.18 3.10
N VAL A 107 -11.53 3.38 4.11
CA VAL A 107 -11.50 1.93 4.03
C VAL A 107 -12.92 1.40 4.08
N SER A 108 -13.26 0.56 3.10
CA SER A 108 -14.51 -0.19 3.08
C SER A 108 -14.26 -1.61 3.59
N LEU A 109 -15.10 -2.05 4.49
CA LEU A 109 -15.05 -3.39 5.09
C LEU A 109 -16.39 -4.09 4.89
N VAL A 110 -16.35 -5.41 4.72
CA VAL A 110 -17.53 -6.25 4.57
C VAL A 110 -17.67 -7.19 5.76
N ASN A 111 -18.90 -7.46 6.16
CA ASN A 111 -19.20 -8.55 7.07
C ASN A 111 -19.18 -9.88 6.28
N PRO A 112 -18.22 -10.79 6.54
CA PRO A 112 -18.11 -12.04 5.79
C PRO A 112 -19.38 -12.89 5.86
N ASP A 113 -20.08 -12.90 7.00
CA ASP A 113 -21.28 -13.69 7.19
C ASP A 113 -22.49 -13.21 6.37
N SER A 114 -22.38 -12.00 5.79
CA SER A 114 -23.40 -11.44 4.90
C SER A 114 -23.19 -11.77 3.42
N LEU A 115 -22.08 -12.44 3.09
CA LEU A 115 -21.76 -12.80 1.71
C LEU A 115 -22.42 -14.12 1.35
N GLY A 116 -22.99 -14.20 0.15
CA GLY A 116 -23.49 -15.46 -0.40
C GLY A 116 -22.36 -16.33 -0.92
N GLU A 117 -22.54 -17.65 -0.83
CA GLU A 117 -21.68 -18.57 -1.56
C GLU A 117 -21.97 -18.45 -3.06
N VAL A 118 -20.93 -18.17 -3.84
CA VAL A 118 -21.00 -18.07 -5.29
C VAL A 118 -20.00 -19.06 -5.87
N ASP A 119 -20.48 -19.93 -6.74
CA ASP A 119 -19.61 -20.78 -7.53
C ASP A 119 -18.85 -19.91 -8.55
N THR A 120 -17.52 -19.89 -8.42
CA THR A 120 -16.63 -19.09 -9.24
C THR A 120 -15.99 -19.88 -10.37
N ASP A 121 -16.49 -21.08 -10.67
CA ASP A 121 -16.04 -21.89 -11.79
C ASP A 121 -16.19 -21.11 -13.10
N GLY A 122 -15.09 -20.58 -13.60
CA GLY A 122 -15.05 -19.85 -14.87
C GLY A 122 -14.42 -18.45 -14.84
N ILE A 123 -14.14 -17.88 -13.65
CA ILE A 123 -13.31 -16.68 -13.55
C ILE A 123 -11.88 -17.13 -13.26
N ALA A 124 -11.18 -17.62 -14.27
CA ALA A 124 -9.77 -17.89 -14.14
C ALA A 124 -9.00 -16.58 -13.93
N PRO A 125 -8.14 -16.48 -12.90
CA PRO A 125 -7.22 -15.38 -12.79
C PRO A 125 -6.33 -15.36 -14.05
N ALA A 126 -6.03 -14.16 -14.57
CA ALA A 126 -5.11 -14.05 -15.70
C ALA A 126 -3.78 -14.72 -15.33
N GLU A 127 -3.43 -15.79 -16.03
CA GLU A 127 -2.13 -16.43 -15.90
C GLU A 127 -1.07 -15.41 -16.37
N GLY A 128 -0.29 -14.89 -15.43
CA GLY A 128 0.90 -14.12 -15.74
C GLY A 128 2.12 -15.00 -15.50
N ASP A 129 3.07 -15.01 -16.42
CA ASP A 129 4.42 -15.54 -16.20
C ASP A 129 5.11 -14.71 -15.12
N LEU A 130 4.78 -14.97 -13.85
CA LEU A 130 5.43 -14.35 -12.70
C LEU A 130 6.72 -15.12 -12.43
N LYS A 131 7.86 -14.46 -12.63
CA LYS A 131 9.15 -14.97 -12.18
C LYS A 131 9.13 -15.15 -10.66
N ALA A 132 9.82 -16.18 -10.18
CA ALA A 132 10.02 -16.35 -8.75
C ALA A 132 10.77 -15.15 -8.16
N PHE A 133 10.55 -14.89 -6.90
CA PHE A 133 11.21 -13.79 -6.16
C PHE A 133 12.74 -13.88 -6.28
N GLU A 134 13.28 -15.09 -6.16
CA GLU A 134 14.70 -15.39 -6.22
C GLU A 134 15.33 -15.01 -7.57
N ASP A 135 14.58 -15.08 -8.65
CA ASP A 135 15.02 -14.73 -10.00
C ASP A 135 15.05 -13.21 -10.23
N GLY A 136 14.53 -12.45 -9.30
CA GLY A 136 14.45 -11.00 -9.37
C GLY A 136 15.82 -10.33 -9.14
N ARG A 137 16.08 -9.29 -9.92
CA ARG A 137 17.23 -8.42 -9.67
C ARG A 137 16.97 -7.55 -8.45
N ILE A 138 17.87 -7.58 -7.46
CA ILE A 138 17.81 -6.70 -6.29
C ILE A 138 17.68 -5.24 -6.76
N TRP A 139 16.71 -4.54 -6.23
CA TRP A 139 16.55 -3.12 -6.46
C TRP A 139 17.73 -2.36 -5.86
N ARG A 140 18.37 -1.55 -6.65
CA ARG A 140 19.47 -0.70 -6.19
C ARG A 140 19.02 0.73 -6.07
N GLU A 141 19.44 1.39 -5.03
CA GLU A 141 19.24 2.84 -4.88
C GLU A 141 19.80 3.59 -6.09
N PRO A 142 19.05 4.55 -6.63
CA PRO A 142 19.59 5.44 -7.66
C PRO A 142 20.81 6.19 -7.13
N PRO A 143 21.84 6.42 -7.95
CA PRO A 143 22.95 7.27 -7.55
C PRO A 143 22.43 8.63 -7.07
N LYS A 144 22.86 9.07 -5.91
CA LYS A 144 22.46 10.36 -5.27
C LYS A 144 21.08 10.38 -4.58
N GLN A 145 20.40 9.25 -4.39
CA GLN A 145 19.14 9.20 -3.65
C GLN A 145 19.15 8.00 -2.71
N SER A 146 19.03 8.25 -1.41
CA SER A 146 18.81 7.17 -0.44
C SER A 146 17.33 6.84 -0.36
N ILE A 147 17.02 5.55 -0.39
CA ILE A 147 15.67 5.01 -0.23
C ILE A 147 15.75 3.90 0.84
N PRO A 148 15.75 4.25 2.13
CA PRO A 148 15.91 3.29 3.23
C PRO A 148 14.93 2.12 3.17
N LEU A 149 13.70 2.37 2.73
CA LEU A 149 12.65 1.38 2.50
C LEU A 149 13.12 0.16 1.68
N ILE A 150 14.07 0.33 0.76
CA ILE A 150 14.62 -0.79 -0.04
C ILE A 150 15.28 -1.85 0.85
N LYS A 151 15.89 -1.44 1.95
CA LYS A 151 16.51 -2.37 2.90
C LYS A 151 15.46 -3.11 3.73
N THR A 152 14.38 -2.40 4.07
CA THR A 152 13.31 -2.92 4.93
C THR A 152 12.44 -3.95 4.21
N PHE A 153 12.06 -3.69 2.97
CA PHE A 153 11.14 -4.53 2.20
C PHE A 153 11.80 -5.32 1.06
N SER A 154 13.11 -5.21 0.91
CA SER A 154 13.93 -5.96 -0.04
C SER A 154 13.33 -6.12 -1.44
N PRO A 155 12.81 -5.04 -2.08
CA PRO A 155 12.13 -5.17 -3.36
C PRO A 155 13.07 -5.71 -4.44
N ARG A 156 12.53 -6.58 -5.29
CA ARG A 156 13.23 -7.14 -6.44
C ARG A 156 12.51 -6.80 -7.72
N PHE A 157 13.26 -6.35 -8.71
CA PHE A 157 12.73 -6.06 -10.03
C PHE A 157 12.73 -7.33 -10.87
N LEU A 158 11.55 -7.82 -11.23
CA LEU A 158 11.35 -9.03 -12.00
C LEU A 158 11.40 -8.81 -13.51
N GLY A 159 11.42 -7.57 -13.95
CA GLY A 159 11.54 -7.22 -15.36
C GLY A 159 10.33 -6.48 -15.91
N LYS A 160 10.29 -6.38 -17.24
CA LYS A 160 9.15 -5.84 -17.99
C LYS A 160 8.34 -7.03 -18.52
N ASN A 161 7.06 -7.01 -18.35
CA ASN A 161 6.10 -7.86 -19.03
C ASN A 161 5.31 -7.04 -20.05
N SER A 162 4.36 -7.62 -20.75
CA SER A 162 3.59 -7.05 -21.88
C SER A 162 2.83 -5.74 -21.59
N GLY A 163 3.45 -4.78 -20.96
CA GLY A 163 2.87 -3.44 -20.72
C GLY A 163 3.18 -2.82 -19.38
N GLY A 164 4.03 -3.45 -18.57
CA GLY A 164 4.35 -2.92 -17.25
C GLY A 164 5.67 -3.38 -16.69
N THR A 165 5.88 -3.11 -15.42
CA THR A 165 7.00 -3.58 -14.61
C THR A 165 6.47 -4.46 -13.50
N ALA A 166 7.17 -5.55 -13.18
CA ALA A 166 6.86 -6.39 -12.04
C ALA A 166 7.92 -6.21 -10.95
N THR A 167 7.48 -6.00 -9.73
CA THR A 167 8.31 -5.82 -8.54
C THR A 167 7.82 -6.79 -7.47
N ALA A 168 8.70 -7.63 -6.96
CA ALA A 168 8.44 -8.47 -5.81
C ALA A 168 8.89 -7.77 -4.54
N VAL A 169 8.15 -7.95 -3.45
CA VAL A 169 8.41 -7.35 -2.15
C VAL A 169 8.38 -8.45 -1.10
N ASP A 170 9.39 -8.48 -0.25
CA ASP A 170 9.46 -9.38 0.89
C ASP A 170 8.39 -8.99 1.91
N THR A 171 7.62 -9.98 2.37
CA THR A 171 6.54 -9.80 3.36
C THR A 171 6.78 -10.57 4.64
N ILE A 172 7.97 -11.10 4.86
CA ILE A 172 8.32 -11.91 6.03
C ILE A 172 8.13 -11.15 7.37
N TRP A 173 8.14 -9.83 7.32
CA TRP A 173 7.84 -8.94 8.44
C TRP A 173 6.35 -8.96 8.85
N ASN A 174 5.50 -9.52 7.97
CA ASN A 174 4.05 -9.56 8.16
C ASN A 174 3.61 -11.01 8.39
N ASP A 175 3.84 -11.51 9.59
CA ASP A 175 3.59 -12.88 10.01
C ASP A 175 2.13 -13.19 10.38
N THR A 176 1.24 -12.20 10.26
CA THR A 176 -0.19 -12.36 10.52
C THR A 176 -0.98 -12.09 9.26
N ASN A 177 -2.21 -12.57 9.20
CA ASN A 177 -3.16 -12.46 8.08
C ASN A 177 -3.47 -10.99 7.63
N ALA A 178 -2.43 -10.18 7.50
CA ALA A 178 -2.48 -8.77 7.10
C ALA A 178 -2.08 -8.62 5.63
N LEU A 179 -2.65 -9.47 4.78
CA LEU A 179 -2.36 -9.52 3.35
C LEU A 179 -2.70 -8.20 2.65
N GLU A 180 -3.73 -7.53 3.11
CA GLU A 180 -4.17 -6.24 2.58
C GLU A 180 -3.16 -5.13 2.91
N GLU A 181 -2.58 -5.10 4.10
CA GLU A 181 -1.52 -4.17 4.49
C GLU A 181 -0.25 -4.40 3.66
N ALA A 182 0.17 -5.65 3.51
CA ALA A 182 1.31 -6.02 2.66
C ALA A 182 1.07 -5.61 1.20
N SER A 183 -0.17 -5.77 0.71
CA SER A 183 -0.54 -5.35 -0.64
C SER A 183 -0.45 -3.84 -0.85
N CYS A 184 -0.78 -3.02 0.15
CA CYS A 184 -0.61 -1.57 0.07
C CYS A 184 0.86 -1.19 -0.17
N ILE A 185 1.78 -1.82 0.55
CA ILE A 185 3.21 -1.56 0.43
C ILE A 185 3.76 -2.05 -0.92
N ALA A 186 3.41 -3.28 -1.30
CA ALA A 186 3.84 -3.84 -2.58
C ALA A 186 3.33 -3.01 -3.77
N ALA A 187 2.09 -2.57 -3.72
CA ALA A 187 1.49 -1.72 -4.73
C ALA A 187 2.22 -0.38 -4.85
N ASP A 188 2.42 0.34 -3.75
CA ASP A 188 3.03 1.67 -3.76
C ASP A 188 4.50 1.64 -4.24
N ILE A 189 5.28 0.66 -3.81
CA ILE A 189 6.67 0.46 -4.28
C ILE A 189 6.72 0.27 -5.81
N SER A 190 5.70 -0.34 -6.41
CA SER A 190 5.68 -0.64 -7.84
C SER A 190 5.24 0.52 -8.74
N VAL A 191 4.68 1.60 -8.21
CA VAL A 191 4.18 2.75 -8.99
C VAL A 191 5.28 3.49 -9.75
N GLY A 192 6.43 3.68 -9.11
CA GLY A 192 7.53 4.48 -9.68
C GLY A 192 8.20 3.92 -10.95
N PRO A 193 8.53 2.63 -11.03
CA PRO A 193 9.31 2.04 -12.12
C PRO A 193 8.77 2.28 -13.53
N PRO A 194 7.48 2.06 -13.86
CA PRO A 194 6.98 2.29 -15.21
C PRO A 194 6.98 3.78 -15.59
N VAL A 195 6.72 4.67 -14.63
CA VAL A 195 6.76 6.12 -14.84
C VAL A 195 8.19 6.59 -15.09
N ALA A 196 9.15 6.13 -14.27
CA ALA A 196 10.57 6.41 -14.46
C ALA A 196 11.09 5.92 -15.82
N ALA A 197 10.65 4.74 -16.25
CA ALA A 197 11.00 4.20 -17.57
C ALA A 197 10.45 5.08 -18.71
N ALA A 198 9.22 5.58 -18.60
CA ALA A 198 8.60 6.47 -19.59
C ALA A 198 9.30 7.85 -19.66
N LEU A 199 9.87 8.30 -18.54
CA LEU A 199 10.64 9.57 -18.51
C LEU A 199 11.99 9.50 -19.23
N GLY A 200 12.51 8.29 -19.53
CA GLY A 200 13.75 8.13 -20.29
C GLY A 200 14.97 8.76 -19.62
N GLY A 201 15.03 8.75 -18.28
CA GLY A 201 16.16 9.33 -17.52
C GLY A 201 16.06 10.82 -17.25
N LYS A 202 14.97 11.49 -17.59
CA LYS A 202 14.75 12.90 -17.20
C LYS A 202 14.73 13.03 -15.67
N PRO A 203 15.46 14.01 -15.09
CA PRO A 203 15.60 14.16 -13.65
C PRO A 203 14.36 14.87 -13.05
N LEU A 204 13.20 14.24 -13.10
CA LEU A 204 11.97 14.73 -12.48
C LEU A 204 11.71 13.99 -11.18
N ALA A 205 11.08 14.65 -10.21
CA ALA A 205 10.51 13.99 -9.06
C ALA A 205 9.14 13.40 -9.46
N ILE A 206 8.85 12.17 -9.01
CA ILE A 206 7.65 11.41 -9.38
C ILE A 206 6.83 10.98 -8.14
N PRO A 207 6.43 11.91 -7.25
CA PRO A 207 5.58 11.55 -6.14
C PRO A 207 4.19 11.12 -6.63
N ASN A 208 3.63 10.13 -5.95
CA ASN A 208 2.24 9.73 -6.12
C ASN A 208 1.39 10.35 -4.99
N PRO A 209 0.39 11.18 -5.33
CA PRO A 209 -0.49 11.80 -4.33
C PRO A 209 -1.59 10.87 -3.83
N ASP A 210 -1.75 9.70 -4.41
CA ASP A 210 -2.84 8.79 -4.09
C ASP A 210 -2.53 7.33 -4.40
N ILE A 211 -3.32 6.45 -3.78
CA ILE A 211 -3.47 5.06 -4.19
C ILE A 211 -4.89 4.59 -3.88
N SER A 212 -5.51 3.89 -4.82
CA SER A 212 -6.81 3.25 -4.65
C SER A 212 -6.68 1.75 -4.91
N LEU A 213 -7.05 0.93 -3.93
CA LEU A 213 -6.96 -0.53 -4.01
C LEU A 213 -8.31 -1.18 -3.76
N ARG A 214 -8.55 -2.33 -4.41
CA ARG A 214 -9.66 -3.25 -4.13
C ARG A 214 -9.05 -4.60 -3.81
N PHE A 215 -9.37 -5.12 -2.63
CA PHE A 215 -8.89 -6.40 -2.16
C PHE A 215 -9.85 -7.50 -2.59
N THR A 216 -9.30 -8.61 -3.06
CA THR A 216 -10.12 -9.70 -3.65
C THR A 216 -10.70 -10.64 -2.61
N GLY A 217 -10.28 -10.48 -1.36
CA GLY A 217 -10.65 -11.42 -0.34
C GLY A 217 -9.76 -12.67 -0.28
N ALA A 218 -8.64 -12.71 -0.98
CA ALA A 218 -7.64 -13.76 -0.81
C ALA A 218 -7.17 -13.85 0.65
N SER A 219 -6.74 -15.03 1.07
CA SER A 219 -6.19 -15.30 2.40
C SER A 219 -4.84 -16.00 2.25
N GLY A 220 -3.97 -15.80 3.21
CA GLY A 220 -2.64 -16.43 3.22
C GLY A 220 -1.60 -15.57 3.91
N THR A 221 -0.44 -16.15 4.13
CA THR A 221 0.75 -15.49 4.69
C THR A 221 1.92 -15.73 3.75
N PRO A 222 1.91 -15.11 2.54
CA PRO A 222 3.00 -15.30 1.60
C PRO A 222 4.30 -14.75 2.17
N SER A 223 5.43 -15.36 1.80
CA SER A 223 6.75 -14.83 2.12
C SER A 223 7.09 -13.59 1.29
N TRP A 224 6.41 -13.40 0.17
CA TRP A 224 6.59 -12.27 -0.74
C TRP A 224 5.37 -12.08 -1.64
N LEU A 225 5.17 -10.85 -2.08
CA LEU A 225 4.12 -10.48 -3.04
C LEU A 225 4.74 -9.92 -4.32
N VAL A 226 4.13 -10.22 -5.45
CA VAL A 226 4.46 -9.56 -6.72
C VAL A 226 3.44 -8.51 -7.04
N SER A 227 3.90 -7.28 -7.25
CA SER A 227 3.09 -6.22 -7.80
C SER A 227 3.48 -5.94 -9.24
N THR A 228 2.52 -6.05 -10.15
CA THR A 228 2.64 -5.60 -11.54
C THR A 228 2.03 -4.23 -11.70
N CYS A 229 2.79 -3.29 -12.23
CA CYS A 229 2.34 -1.93 -12.47
C CYS A 229 2.47 -1.58 -13.94
N ARG A 230 1.38 -1.14 -14.56
CA ARG A 230 1.30 -0.72 -15.95
C ARG A 230 0.97 0.77 -16.04
N LEU A 231 1.68 1.48 -16.91
CA LEU A 231 1.37 2.86 -17.25
C LEU A 231 0.19 2.89 -18.23
N GLU A 232 -0.94 3.44 -17.78
CA GLU A 232 -2.16 3.57 -18.60
C GLU A 232 -2.17 4.87 -19.39
N SER A 233 -1.69 5.96 -18.80
CA SER A 233 -1.58 7.25 -19.46
C SER A 233 -0.42 8.06 -18.93
N PHE A 234 0.15 8.91 -19.80
CA PHE A 234 1.15 9.88 -19.44
C PHE A 234 0.94 11.14 -20.27
N ASN A 235 0.41 12.20 -19.65
CA ASN A 235 0.09 13.44 -20.33
C ASN A 235 0.33 14.65 -19.42
N ALA A 236 0.91 15.71 -19.93
CA ALA A 236 1.13 16.98 -19.24
C ALA A 236 1.80 16.85 -17.85
N GLY A 237 2.71 15.89 -17.70
CA GLY A 237 3.38 15.63 -16.41
C GLY A 237 2.54 14.83 -15.41
N LEU A 238 1.39 14.31 -15.81
CA LEU A 238 0.55 13.39 -15.03
C LEU A 238 0.64 12.00 -15.62
N ALA A 239 0.87 11.01 -14.77
CA ALA A 239 0.84 9.60 -15.11
C ALA A 239 -0.26 8.89 -14.32
N THR A 240 -0.99 8.00 -14.98
CA THR A 240 -1.93 7.09 -14.31
C THR A 240 -1.42 5.68 -14.49
N THR A 241 -1.34 4.94 -13.40
CA THR A 241 -0.89 3.55 -13.39
C THR A 241 -1.97 2.63 -12.90
N ARG A 242 -2.00 1.41 -13.44
CA ARG A 242 -2.83 0.30 -12.98
C ARG A 242 -1.95 -0.72 -12.28
N LEU A 243 -2.46 -1.26 -11.20
CA LEU A 243 -1.76 -2.14 -10.28
C LEU A 243 -2.47 -3.48 -10.14
N GLU A 244 -1.70 -4.56 -10.07
CA GLU A 244 -2.16 -5.88 -9.66
C GLU A 244 -1.15 -6.44 -8.66
N VAL A 245 -1.62 -6.88 -7.50
CA VAL A 245 -0.80 -7.54 -6.47
C VAL A 245 -1.20 -9.00 -6.39
N ARG A 246 -0.21 -9.89 -6.43
CA ARG A 246 -0.41 -11.35 -6.44
C ARG A 246 0.47 -12.05 -5.43
N ASP A 247 -0.09 -13.15 -4.89
CA ASP A 247 0.63 -14.23 -4.24
C ASP A 247 0.63 -15.43 -5.22
N GLY A 248 1.76 -15.65 -5.88
CA GLY A 248 1.82 -16.63 -6.97
C GLY A 248 0.74 -16.34 -8.04
N ALA A 249 -0.11 -17.30 -8.32
CA ALA A 249 -1.23 -17.15 -9.26
C ALA A 249 -2.42 -16.39 -8.67
N THR A 250 -2.52 -16.31 -7.34
CA THR A 250 -3.67 -15.71 -6.66
C THR A 250 -3.62 -14.19 -6.74
N LEU A 251 -4.66 -13.58 -7.30
CA LEU A 251 -4.84 -12.13 -7.27
C LEU A 251 -5.25 -11.72 -5.85
N VAL A 252 -4.52 -10.78 -5.25
CA VAL A 252 -4.76 -10.28 -3.89
C VAL A 252 -5.40 -8.91 -3.91
N ALA A 253 -4.89 -8.03 -4.78
CA ALA A 253 -5.44 -6.69 -4.93
C ALA A 253 -5.29 -6.18 -6.36
N VAL A 254 -6.20 -5.28 -6.74
CA VAL A 254 -6.12 -4.47 -7.96
C VAL A 254 -6.28 -3.00 -7.60
N GLY A 255 -5.67 -2.12 -8.40
CA GLY A 255 -5.82 -0.70 -8.11
C GLY A 255 -5.27 0.24 -9.16
N VAL A 256 -5.30 1.51 -8.80
CA VAL A 256 -4.78 2.62 -9.60
C VAL A 256 -4.06 3.62 -8.71
N SER A 257 -3.09 4.32 -9.28
CA SER A 257 -2.42 5.45 -8.64
C SER A 257 -2.11 6.53 -9.67
N THR A 258 -2.18 7.78 -9.23
CA THR A 258 -1.71 8.93 -9.99
C THR A 258 -0.26 9.23 -9.60
N THR A 259 0.55 9.65 -10.56
CA THR A 259 1.90 10.17 -10.31
C THR A 259 2.03 11.55 -10.94
N THR A 260 2.60 12.49 -10.21
CA THR A 260 2.93 13.82 -10.71
C THR A 260 4.42 13.90 -11.02
N CYS A 261 4.78 14.40 -12.20
CA CYS A 261 6.18 14.58 -12.61
C CYS A 261 6.58 16.03 -12.41
N LEU A 262 7.21 16.31 -11.28
CA LEU A 262 7.55 17.68 -10.87
C LEU A 262 8.94 18.07 -11.35
N LYS A 263 9.09 19.29 -11.81
CA LYS A 263 10.42 19.90 -12.07
C LYS A 263 11.17 20.01 -10.74
N ARG A 264 12.45 19.67 -10.76
CA ARG A 264 13.35 19.85 -9.63
C ARG A 264 13.89 21.27 -9.59
#